data_2378a61b5ff31e6321dab074c7fc1326
#
_entry.id   2378a61b5ff31e6321dab074c7fc1326
#
_cell.length_a   1.000
_cell.length_b   1.000
_cell.length_c   1.000
_cell.angle_alpha   90.00
_cell.angle_beta   90.00
_cell.angle_gamma   90.00
#
_symmetry.space_group_name_H-M   'P 1'
#
loop_
_entity.id
_entity.type
_entity.pdbx_description
1 polymer ?
#
loop_
_entity_poly.entity_id
_entity_poly.type
_entity_poly.pdbx_seq_one_letter_code
_entity_poly.pdbx_strand_id
1 'polypeptide(L)'
;NFYLSEQQKNMQLVDKNLYFTIDEKNNSVELTDKGIELITGAGEDPNFFIIPDIGSIIAEIEATAATPEEKIQRKDSLVKDYSEKSERIHSVSQLLKAYALFEKDVDYVVMDGKVKIVDENTGRILDGRRYSDGLHQAIEAKENVKVEAASQTLATITLQNYFRMYHKLCGMTGTAETEAQEFWDIYKLEVSTIPTNKPIVRDDKEDLIYKTRKEKFNAIIDEIVKLTEAGRPVLVGTTNVEISELLSRMLNI
;
A
#
# COMPACT_ATOMS: atom_id res chain seq x y z
N ASN A 1 12.45 -18.63 -25.90
CA ASN A 1 11.88 -17.52 -26.69
C ASN A 1 10.72 -17.95 -27.62
N PHE A 2 10.71 -19.17 -28.17
CA PHE A 2 9.63 -19.65 -29.04
C PHE A 2 8.34 -19.93 -28.24
N TYR A 3 8.44 -20.56 -27.07
CA TYR A 3 7.33 -20.84 -26.17
C TYR A 3 6.67 -19.55 -25.61
N LEU A 4 7.44 -18.52 -25.33
CA LEU A 4 6.92 -17.23 -24.87
C LEU A 4 6.13 -16.49 -25.97
N SER A 5 6.52 -16.64 -27.25
CA SER A 5 5.80 -16.02 -28.36
C SER A 5 4.49 -16.72 -28.69
N GLU A 6 4.41 -18.03 -28.48
CA GLU A 6 3.18 -18.82 -28.65
C GLU A 6 2.18 -18.60 -27.50
N GLN A 7 2.67 -18.47 -26.27
CA GLN A 7 1.84 -18.06 -25.14
C GLN A 7 1.28 -16.66 -25.31
N GLN A 8 2.08 -15.68 -25.78
CA GLN A 8 1.59 -14.32 -26.05
C GLN A 8 0.53 -14.27 -27.15
N LYS A 9 0.65 -15.07 -28.22
CA LYS A 9 -0.38 -15.15 -29.26
C LYS A 9 -1.68 -15.77 -28.76
N ASN A 10 -1.59 -16.78 -27.89
CA ASN A 10 -2.77 -17.41 -27.28
C ASN A 10 -3.42 -16.48 -26.23
N MET A 11 -2.65 -15.68 -25.51
CA MET A 11 -3.18 -14.68 -24.57
C MET A 11 -4.04 -13.64 -25.29
N GLN A 12 -3.59 -13.08 -26.41
CA GLN A 12 -4.38 -12.13 -27.19
C GLN A 12 -5.73 -12.67 -27.69
N LEU A 13 -5.84 -13.99 -27.92
CA LEU A 13 -7.11 -14.63 -28.29
C LEU A 13 -8.03 -14.81 -27.08
N VAL A 14 -7.48 -15.02 -25.90
CA VAL A 14 -8.23 -15.13 -24.64
C VAL A 14 -8.70 -13.74 -24.20
N ASP A 15 -7.82 -12.73 -24.27
CA ASP A 15 -8.11 -11.34 -23.87
C ASP A 15 -9.32 -10.75 -24.61
N LYS A 16 -9.50 -11.11 -25.88
CA LYS A 16 -10.69 -10.70 -26.68
C LYS A 16 -12.02 -11.18 -26.12
N ASN A 17 -12.03 -12.22 -25.30
CA ASN A 17 -13.24 -12.77 -24.70
C ASN A 17 -13.46 -12.29 -23.25
N LEU A 18 -12.47 -11.66 -22.64
CA LEU A 18 -12.53 -11.13 -21.28
C LEU A 18 -13.07 -9.71 -21.28
N TYR A 19 -13.60 -9.28 -20.15
CA TYR A 19 -14.02 -7.89 -19.92
C TYR A 19 -12.91 -7.03 -19.36
N PHE A 20 -11.95 -7.62 -18.65
CA PHE A 20 -10.76 -6.97 -18.13
C PHE A 20 -9.61 -7.97 -18.00
N THR A 21 -8.40 -7.45 -17.93
CA THR A 21 -7.16 -8.21 -17.68
C THR A 21 -6.51 -7.72 -16.41
N ILE A 22 -5.82 -8.64 -15.71
CA ILE A 22 -5.09 -8.35 -14.47
C ILE A 22 -3.61 -8.59 -14.71
N ASP A 23 -2.79 -7.61 -14.36
CA ASP A 23 -1.34 -7.76 -14.24
C ASP A 23 -0.96 -7.68 -12.75
N GLU A 24 -0.85 -8.84 -12.11
CA GLU A 24 -0.50 -8.94 -10.68
C GLU A 24 0.90 -8.37 -10.39
N LYS A 25 1.82 -8.49 -11.36
CA LYS A 25 3.20 -8.00 -11.17
C LYS A 25 3.28 -6.48 -11.07
N ASN A 26 2.44 -5.79 -11.83
CA ASN A 26 2.38 -4.32 -11.86
C ASN A 26 1.21 -3.76 -11.03
N ASN A 27 0.45 -4.63 -10.36
CA ASN A 27 -0.76 -4.25 -9.63
C ASN A 27 -1.70 -3.39 -10.49
N SER A 28 -1.88 -3.75 -11.75
CA SER A 28 -2.74 -3.04 -12.68
C SER A 28 -3.90 -3.91 -13.19
N VAL A 29 -5.03 -3.25 -13.45
CA VAL A 29 -6.21 -3.84 -14.05
C VAL A 29 -6.61 -2.98 -15.23
N GLU A 30 -6.73 -3.58 -16.42
CA GLU A 30 -7.07 -2.89 -17.64
C GLU A 30 -8.35 -3.45 -18.24
N LEU A 31 -9.25 -2.56 -18.69
CA LEU A 31 -10.45 -2.94 -19.41
C LEU A 31 -10.08 -3.35 -20.84
N THR A 32 -10.73 -4.41 -21.32
CA THR A 32 -10.72 -4.76 -22.74
C THR A 32 -11.77 -3.97 -23.51
N ASP A 33 -11.71 -3.99 -24.85
CA ASP A 33 -12.73 -3.36 -25.69
C ASP A 33 -14.15 -3.85 -25.33
N LYS A 34 -14.30 -5.13 -25.06
CA LYS A 34 -15.56 -5.75 -24.64
C LYS A 34 -16.00 -5.26 -23.24
N GLY A 35 -15.06 -5.00 -22.36
CA GLY A 35 -15.32 -4.39 -21.05
C GLY A 35 -15.80 -2.96 -21.19
N ILE A 36 -15.18 -2.18 -22.06
CA ILE A 36 -15.57 -0.81 -22.36
C ILE A 36 -17.00 -0.78 -22.96
N GLU A 37 -17.31 -1.65 -23.91
CA GLU A 37 -18.67 -1.77 -24.48
C GLU A 37 -19.72 -2.08 -23.41
N LEU A 38 -19.39 -2.95 -22.43
CA LEU A 38 -20.30 -3.32 -21.37
C LEU A 38 -20.62 -2.16 -20.42
N ILE A 39 -19.60 -1.36 -20.04
CA ILE A 39 -19.76 -0.24 -19.09
C ILE A 39 -20.28 1.03 -19.75
N THR A 40 -20.19 1.13 -21.08
CA THR A 40 -20.80 2.22 -21.84
C THR A 40 -22.31 1.99 -21.87
N GLY A 41 -23.05 2.85 -21.19
CA GLY A 41 -24.50 2.72 -21.08
C GLY A 41 -25.22 2.95 -22.42
N ALA A 42 -26.43 2.38 -22.55
CA ALA A 42 -27.27 2.64 -23.72
C ALA A 42 -27.63 4.14 -23.79
N GLY A 43 -27.08 4.84 -24.78
CA GLY A 43 -27.26 6.29 -24.98
C GLY A 43 -26.07 7.15 -24.61
N GLU A 44 -25.01 6.56 -24.12
CA GLU A 44 -23.72 7.24 -23.94
C GLU A 44 -22.88 7.19 -25.23
N ASP A 45 -21.96 8.15 -25.38
CA ASP A 45 -21.00 8.15 -26.50
C ASP A 45 -20.14 6.88 -26.46
N PRO A 46 -20.13 6.03 -27.51
CA PRO A 46 -19.28 4.85 -27.57
C PRO A 46 -17.79 5.15 -27.36
N ASN A 47 -17.37 6.38 -27.67
CA ASN A 47 -16.00 6.85 -27.50
C ASN A 47 -15.75 7.52 -26.13
N PHE A 48 -16.68 7.42 -25.19
CA PHE A 48 -16.55 8.07 -23.89
C PHE A 48 -15.28 7.63 -23.12
N PHE A 49 -14.90 6.36 -23.25
CA PHE A 49 -13.70 5.79 -22.64
C PHE A 49 -12.43 5.94 -23.49
N ILE A 50 -12.51 6.65 -24.61
CA ILE A 50 -11.34 6.98 -25.43
C ILE A 50 -10.92 8.40 -25.08
N ILE A 51 -9.71 8.51 -24.53
CA ILE A 51 -9.12 9.81 -24.18
C ILE A 51 -8.74 10.52 -25.50
N PRO A 52 -9.27 11.73 -25.76
CA PRO A 52 -8.92 12.49 -26.96
C PRO A 52 -7.45 12.91 -26.92
N ASP A 53 -6.80 12.89 -28.06
CA ASP A 53 -5.46 13.48 -28.20
C ASP A 53 -5.56 15.00 -28.22
N ILE A 54 -5.38 15.57 -27.00
CA ILE A 54 -5.46 17.03 -26.80
C ILE A 54 -4.47 17.76 -27.71
N GLY A 55 -3.26 17.21 -27.92
CA GLY A 55 -2.23 17.88 -28.72
C GLY A 55 -2.68 18.09 -30.15
N SER A 56 -3.16 17.04 -30.81
CA SER A 56 -3.66 17.11 -32.19
C SER A 56 -4.88 18.02 -32.31
N ILE A 57 -5.84 17.92 -31.39
CA ILE A 57 -7.08 18.71 -31.45
C ILE A 57 -6.80 20.21 -31.18
N ILE A 58 -5.90 20.54 -30.28
CA ILE A 58 -5.48 21.93 -30.05
C ILE A 58 -4.78 22.51 -31.30
N ALA A 59 -3.92 21.73 -31.94
CA ALA A 59 -3.29 22.16 -33.19
C ALA A 59 -4.30 22.40 -34.30
N GLU A 60 -5.32 21.56 -34.42
CA GLU A 60 -6.42 21.76 -35.37
C GLU A 60 -7.24 23.04 -35.04
N ILE A 61 -7.55 23.27 -33.77
CA ILE A 61 -8.26 24.49 -33.32
C ILE A 61 -7.45 25.73 -33.66
N GLU A 62 -6.13 25.69 -33.49
CA GLU A 62 -5.25 26.83 -33.80
C GLU A 62 -5.14 27.08 -35.29
N ALA A 63 -5.13 26.04 -36.10
CA ALA A 63 -5.10 26.13 -37.58
C ALA A 63 -6.41 26.65 -38.19
N THR A 64 -7.53 26.60 -37.45
CA THR A 64 -8.84 27.05 -37.93
C THR A 64 -8.89 28.60 -38.01
N ALA A 65 -9.54 29.16 -39.03
CA ALA A 65 -9.75 30.61 -39.22
C ALA A 65 -10.85 31.21 -38.30
N ALA A 66 -10.96 30.69 -37.06
CA ALA A 66 -11.93 31.14 -36.06
C ALA A 66 -11.42 32.35 -35.29
N THR A 67 -12.36 33.12 -34.67
CA THR A 67 -11.98 34.25 -33.82
C THR A 67 -11.21 33.79 -32.56
N PRO A 68 -10.39 34.68 -31.94
CA PRO A 68 -9.66 34.32 -30.72
C PRO A 68 -10.57 33.82 -29.59
N GLU A 69 -11.76 34.40 -29.46
CA GLU A 69 -12.75 34.07 -28.44
C GLU A 69 -13.33 32.64 -28.68
N GLU A 70 -13.66 32.32 -29.94
CA GLU A 70 -14.16 31.01 -30.31
C GLU A 70 -13.06 29.90 -30.10
N LYS A 71 -11.80 30.21 -30.36
CA LYS A 71 -10.69 29.31 -30.10
C LYS A 71 -10.55 29.00 -28.60
N ILE A 72 -10.67 30.05 -27.75
CA ILE A 72 -10.62 29.85 -26.29
C ILE A 72 -11.78 28.98 -25.83
N GLN A 73 -13.03 29.27 -26.26
CA GLN A 73 -14.20 28.47 -25.88
C GLN A 73 -14.06 27.00 -26.29
N ARG A 74 -13.55 26.71 -27.49
CA ARG A 74 -13.32 25.34 -27.97
C ARG A 74 -12.25 24.62 -27.16
N LYS A 75 -11.16 25.32 -26.79
CA LYS A 75 -10.13 24.77 -25.93
C LYS A 75 -10.66 24.48 -24.51
N ASP A 76 -11.42 25.39 -23.94
CA ASP A 76 -12.03 25.19 -22.63
C ASP A 76 -13.01 24.00 -22.62
N SER A 77 -13.83 23.87 -23.66
CA SER A 77 -14.72 22.74 -23.83
C SER A 77 -13.97 21.42 -23.98
N LEU A 78 -12.88 21.40 -24.75
CA LEU A 78 -12.02 20.23 -24.92
C LEU A 78 -11.35 19.81 -23.60
N VAL A 79 -10.82 20.77 -22.86
CA VAL A 79 -10.18 20.50 -21.56
C VAL A 79 -11.19 19.96 -20.55
N LYS A 80 -12.40 20.49 -20.56
CA LYS A 80 -13.49 19.99 -19.71
C LYS A 80 -13.88 18.56 -20.07
N ASP A 81 -14.13 18.27 -21.34
CA ASP A 81 -14.45 16.91 -21.82
C ASP A 81 -13.35 15.91 -21.47
N TYR A 82 -12.10 16.31 -21.69
CA TYR A 82 -10.94 15.49 -21.31
C TYR A 82 -10.90 15.20 -19.81
N SER A 83 -11.11 16.22 -18.99
CA SER A 83 -11.11 16.08 -17.53
C SER A 83 -12.19 15.12 -17.06
N GLU A 84 -13.41 15.27 -17.56
CA GLU A 84 -14.55 14.40 -17.21
C GLU A 84 -14.29 12.93 -17.63
N LYS A 85 -13.80 12.71 -18.85
CA LYS A 85 -13.46 11.36 -19.36
C LYS A 85 -12.32 10.73 -18.58
N SER A 86 -11.25 11.50 -18.34
CA SER A 86 -10.09 11.02 -17.59
C SER A 86 -10.44 10.64 -16.16
N GLU A 87 -11.23 11.45 -15.47
CA GLU A 87 -11.67 11.19 -14.09
C GLU A 87 -12.55 9.92 -14.02
N ARG A 88 -13.47 9.74 -14.98
CA ARG A 88 -14.32 8.55 -15.01
C ARG A 88 -13.52 7.28 -15.31
N ILE A 89 -12.60 7.31 -16.29
CA ILE A 89 -11.72 6.18 -16.61
C ILE A 89 -10.88 5.83 -15.38
N HIS A 90 -10.31 6.83 -14.72
CA HIS A 90 -9.54 6.62 -13.51
C HIS A 90 -10.37 5.99 -12.39
N SER A 91 -11.58 6.49 -12.16
CA SER A 91 -12.49 5.95 -11.14
C SER A 91 -12.86 4.49 -11.41
N VAL A 92 -13.17 4.15 -12.65
CA VAL A 92 -13.47 2.76 -13.06
C VAL A 92 -12.24 1.86 -12.86
N SER A 93 -11.06 2.32 -13.23
CA SER A 93 -9.81 1.59 -13.02
C SER A 93 -9.55 1.32 -11.53
N GLN A 94 -9.76 2.30 -10.65
CA GLN A 94 -9.59 2.12 -9.21
C GLN A 94 -10.64 1.18 -8.61
N LEU A 95 -11.90 1.24 -9.08
CA LEU A 95 -12.93 0.30 -8.67
C LEU A 95 -12.60 -1.13 -9.10
N LEU A 96 -12.21 -1.35 -10.34
CA LEU A 96 -11.78 -2.66 -10.82
C LEU A 96 -10.59 -3.20 -10.02
N LYS A 97 -9.62 -2.34 -9.73
CA LYS A 97 -8.48 -2.68 -8.90
C LYS A 97 -8.91 -3.09 -7.48
N ALA A 98 -9.82 -2.34 -6.86
CA ALA A 98 -10.35 -2.64 -5.54
C ALA A 98 -11.09 -3.98 -5.48
N TYR A 99 -11.84 -4.33 -6.53
CA TYR A 99 -12.57 -5.59 -6.60
C TYR A 99 -11.70 -6.80 -6.97
N ALA A 100 -10.69 -6.61 -7.82
CA ALA A 100 -9.91 -7.69 -8.41
C ALA A 100 -8.64 -8.03 -7.60
N LEU A 101 -8.02 -7.05 -6.95
CA LEU A 101 -6.70 -7.19 -6.32
C LEU A 101 -6.68 -7.00 -4.80
N PHE A 102 -7.76 -6.52 -4.20
CA PHE A 102 -7.79 -6.25 -2.76
C PHE A 102 -8.86 -7.08 -2.07
N GLU A 103 -8.44 -7.90 -1.12
CA GLU A 103 -9.30 -8.83 -0.40
C GLU A 103 -9.52 -8.37 1.04
N LYS A 104 -10.79 -8.43 1.48
CA LYS A 104 -11.16 -8.11 2.85
C LYS A 104 -10.58 -9.15 3.81
N ASP A 105 -10.16 -8.69 4.98
CA ASP A 105 -9.52 -9.47 6.05
C ASP A 105 -8.11 -10.00 5.68
N VAL A 106 -7.58 -9.60 4.50
CA VAL A 106 -6.21 -9.86 4.05
C VAL A 106 -5.47 -8.53 3.87
N ASP A 107 -5.90 -7.70 2.90
CA ASP A 107 -5.28 -6.41 2.59
C ASP A 107 -5.82 -5.25 3.42
N TYR A 108 -7.07 -5.37 3.85
CA TYR A 108 -7.76 -4.38 4.66
C TYR A 108 -8.85 -5.01 5.53
N VAL A 109 -9.24 -4.31 6.59
CA VAL A 109 -10.37 -4.66 7.44
C VAL A 109 -11.37 -3.51 7.50
N VAL A 110 -12.63 -3.82 7.81
CA VAL A 110 -13.66 -2.81 8.07
C VAL A 110 -13.95 -2.78 9.58
N MET A 111 -13.58 -1.68 10.23
CA MET A 111 -13.80 -1.47 11.66
C MET A 111 -14.41 -0.08 11.90
N ASP A 112 -15.41 0.00 12.75
CA ASP A 112 -16.11 1.25 13.11
C ASP A 112 -16.65 2.01 11.89
N GLY A 113 -17.09 1.29 10.84
CA GLY A 113 -17.58 1.86 9.59
C GLY A 113 -16.49 2.51 8.72
N LYS A 114 -15.22 2.15 8.93
CA LYS A 114 -14.07 2.66 8.16
C LYS A 114 -13.21 1.51 7.65
N VAL A 115 -12.64 1.70 6.47
CA VAL A 115 -11.62 0.81 5.92
C VAL A 115 -10.27 1.14 6.57
N LYS A 116 -9.58 0.11 7.06
CA LYS A 116 -8.23 0.22 7.63
C LYS A 116 -7.31 -0.75 6.93
N ILE A 117 -6.12 -0.29 6.54
CA ILE A 117 -5.12 -1.09 5.84
C ILE A 117 -4.51 -2.12 6.80
N VAL A 118 -4.28 -3.33 6.32
CA VAL A 118 -3.50 -4.37 6.99
C VAL A 118 -2.12 -4.45 6.33
N ASP A 119 -1.08 -4.46 7.14
CA ASP A 119 0.30 -4.63 6.65
C ASP A 119 0.54 -6.09 6.26
N GLU A 120 0.89 -6.34 5.01
CA GLU A 120 1.07 -7.69 4.44
C GLU A 120 2.12 -8.52 5.19
N ASN A 121 3.16 -7.88 5.73
CA ASN A 121 4.27 -8.59 6.35
C ASN A 121 3.99 -8.91 7.83
N THR A 122 3.38 -7.97 8.54
CA THR A 122 3.19 -8.08 9.99
C THR A 122 1.78 -8.45 10.38
N GLY A 123 0.79 -8.29 9.49
CA GLY A 123 -0.64 -8.47 9.78
C GLY A 123 -1.21 -7.40 10.70
N ARG A 124 -0.50 -6.29 10.92
CA ARG A 124 -0.94 -5.20 11.79
C ARG A 124 -1.83 -4.23 11.04
N ILE A 125 -2.83 -3.71 11.75
CA ILE A 125 -3.67 -2.63 11.25
C ILE A 125 -2.88 -1.32 11.27
N LEU A 126 -2.82 -0.64 10.13
CA LEU A 126 -2.15 0.64 9.95
C LEU A 126 -3.15 1.78 10.13
N ASP A 127 -3.35 2.22 11.38
CA ASP A 127 -4.27 3.33 11.66
C ASP A 127 -3.81 4.63 11.01
N GLY A 128 -4.78 5.35 10.44
CA GLY A 128 -4.55 6.66 9.81
C GLY A 128 -3.90 6.64 8.45
N ARG A 129 -3.49 5.46 7.94
CA ARG A 129 -3.01 5.32 6.56
C ARG A 129 -4.16 5.06 5.60
N ARG A 130 -4.02 5.57 4.38
CA ARG A 130 -4.97 5.39 3.28
C ARG A 130 -4.22 5.02 2.00
N TYR A 131 -4.83 4.20 1.15
CA TYR A 131 -4.33 3.99 -0.20
C TYR A 131 -4.43 5.28 -1.01
N SER A 132 -3.46 5.51 -1.88
CA SER A 132 -3.41 6.69 -2.77
C SER A 132 -4.35 6.58 -3.96
N ASP A 133 -4.40 7.65 -4.74
CA ASP A 133 -5.00 7.71 -6.08
C ASP A 133 -6.47 7.28 -6.18
N GLY A 134 -7.26 7.47 -5.14
CA GLY A 134 -8.68 7.12 -5.13
C GLY A 134 -8.96 5.64 -4.82
N LEU A 135 -7.93 4.79 -4.69
CA LEU A 135 -8.11 3.37 -4.38
C LEU A 135 -8.80 3.16 -3.02
N HIS A 136 -8.46 3.97 -2.01
CA HIS A 136 -9.10 3.86 -0.70
C HIS A 136 -10.60 4.15 -0.77
N GLN A 137 -10.98 5.18 -1.51
CA GLN A 137 -12.38 5.53 -1.77
C GLN A 137 -13.10 4.42 -2.57
N ALA A 138 -12.41 3.79 -3.51
CA ALA A 138 -12.95 2.65 -4.26
C ALA A 138 -13.22 1.44 -3.34
N ILE A 139 -12.35 1.16 -2.38
CA ILE A 139 -12.55 0.11 -1.39
C ILE A 139 -13.69 0.49 -0.41
N GLU A 140 -13.75 1.76 0.04
CA GLU A 140 -14.85 2.26 0.85
C GLU A 140 -16.21 2.08 0.14
N ALA A 141 -16.27 2.36 -1.16
CA ALA A 141 -17.46 2.14 -1.99
C ALA A 141 -17.79 0.65 -2.15
N LYS A 142 -16.78 -0.20 -2.38
CA LYS A 142 -16.92 -1.67 -2.45
C LYS A 142 -17.55 -2.24 -1.18
N GLU A 143 -17.13 -1.75 0.00
CA GLU A 143 -17.60 -2.22 1.29
C GLU A 143 -18.88 -1.51 1.79
N ASN A 144 -19.46 -0.62 0.97
CA ASN A 144 -20.64 0.19 1.32
C ASN A 144 -20.48 0.98 2.62
N VAL A 145 -19.26 1.43 2.93
CA VAL A 145 -19.00 2.36 4.03
C VAL A 145 -18.99 3.80 3.50
N LYS A 146 -19.01 4.77 4.42
CA LYS A 146 -18.96 6.18 4.03
C LYS A 146 -17.66 6.48 3.29
N VAL A 147 -17.76 6.93 2.04
CA VAL A 147 -16.61 7.40 1.26
C VAL A 147 -16.14 8.73 1.83
N GLU A 148 -14.89 8.79 2.31
CA GLU A 148 -14.29 10.01 2.85
C GLU A 148 -13.63 10.81 1.72
N ALA A 149 -13.56 12.13 1.89
CA ALA A 149 -12.90 13.01 0.93
C ALA A 149 -11.43 12.65 0.75
N ALA A 150 -10.91 12.90 -0.45
CA ALA A 150 -9.48 12.74 -0.71
C ALA A 150 -8.67 13.72 0.13
N SER A 151 -7.62 13.23 0.77
CA SER A 151 -6.66 14.10 1.45
C SER A 151 -5.57 14.55 0.46
N GLN A 152 -5.31 15.84 0.41
CA GLN A 152 -4.20 16.36 -0.38
C GLN A 152 -3.01 16.64 0.53
N THR A 153 -1.87 15.99 0.27
CA THR A 153 -0.62 16.31 0.94
C THR A 153 -0.07 17.61 0.40
N LEU A 154 -0.03 18.65 1.24
CA LEU A 154 0.49 19.95 0.84
C LEU A 154 2.01 20.03 0.90
N ALA A 155 2.61 19.35 1.87
CA ALA A 155 4.06 19.29 2.04
C ALA A 155 4.46 18.06 2.85
N THR A 156 5.69 17.60 2.66
CA THR A 156 6.30 16.51 3.43
C THR A 156 7.62 16.99 4.02
N ILE A 157 7.95 16.48 5.19
CA ILE A 157 9.24 16.70 5.85
C ILE A 157 9.73 15.37 6.43
N THR A 158 11.02 15.08 6.33
CA THR A 158 11.62 13.93 6.99
C THR A 158 11.72 14.15 8.49
N LEU A 159 11.70 13.07 9.29
CA LEU A 159 11.87 13.15 10.74
C LEU A 159 13.17 13.85 11.12
N GLN A 160 14.25 13.56 10.41
CA GLN A 160 15.55 14.19 10.62
C GLN A 160 15.49 15.71 10.46
N ASN A 161 14.89 16.18 9.38
CA ASN A 161 14.76 17.62 9.13
C ASN A 161 13.79 18.28 10.13
N TYR A 162 12.73 17.60 10.51
CA TYR A 162 11.80 18.10 11.52
C TYR A 162 12.48 18.32 12.86
N PHE A 163 13.22 17.32 13.38
CA PHE A 163 13.90 17.44 14.65
C PHE A 163 15.07 18.43 14.61
N ARG A 164 15.73 18.62 13.47
CA ARG A 164 16.77 19.64 13.30
C ARG A 164 16.26 21.07 13.39
N MET A 165 14.96 21.31 13.35
CA MET A 165 14.36 22.64 13.54
C MET A 165 14.40 23.10 15.01
N TYR A 166 14.62 22.21 15.97
CA TYR A 166 14.64 22.54 17.39
C TYR A 166 16.01 23.01 17.81
N HIS A 167 16.06 24.12 18.56
CA HIS A 167 17.31 24.67 19.11
C HIS A 167 17.86 23.83 20.24
N LYS A 168 16.99 23.17 21.02
CA LYS A 168 17.37 22.21 22.06
C LYS A 168 16.70 20.88 21.72
N LEU A 169 17.54 19.88 21.52
CA LEU A 169 17.11 18.51 21.23
C LEU A 169 17.87 17.57 22.17
N CYS A 170 17.15 16.68 22.82
CA CYS A 170 17.71 15.58 23.58
C CYS A 170 16.76 14.40 23.57
N GLY A 171 17.25 13.23 23.89
CA GLY A 171 16.47 12.01 23.95
C GLY A 171 17.08 11.00 24.91
N MET A 172 16.32 9.96 25.20
CA MET A 172 16.77 8.83 26.00
C MET A 172 16.35 7.53 25.29
N THR A 173 17.28 6.61 25.21
CA THR A 173 17.04 5.27 24.62
C THR A 173 17.99 4.27 25.24
N GLY A 174 17.63 2.99 25.23
CA GLY A 174 18.51 1.90 25.67
C GLY A 174 19.53 1.44 24.63
N THR A 175 19.51 1.99 23.39
CA THR A 175 20.28 1.48 22.25
C THR A 175 21.03 2.58 21.48
N ALA A 176 21.31 3.73 22.09
CA ALA A 176 21.93 4.85 21.37
C ALA A 176 23.44 4.68 21.16
N GLU A 177 24.15 3.89 21.99
CA GLU A 177 25.60 3.78 21.97
C GLU A 177 26.14 3.23 20.65
N THR A 178 25.48 2.22 20.09
CA THR A 178 25.84 1.62 18.80
C THR A 178 25.68 2.58 17.63
N GLU A 179 24.76 3.54 17.74
CA GLU A 179 24.40 4.52 16.71
C GLU A 179 24.92 5.94 17.03
N ALA A 180 25.88 6.06 17.94
CA ALA A 180 26.40 7.35 18.39
C ALA A 180 26.92 8.24 17.25
N GLN A 181 27.54 7.61 16.24
CA GLN A 181 28.05 8.33 15.07
C GLN A 181 26.91 8.91 14.24
N GLU A 182 25.83 8.18 14.05
CA GLU A 182 24.64 8.65 13.30
C GLU A 182 23.98 9.83 14.03
N PHE A 183 23.84 9.77 15.36
CA PHE A 183 23.31 10.88 16.16
C PHE A 183 24.16 12.13 16.01
N TRP A 184 25.47 11.96 15.98
CA TRP A 184 26.38 13.10 15.76
C TRP A 184 26.27 13.66 14.33
N ASP A 185 26.27 12.80 13.32
CA ASP A 185 26.28 13.24 11.93
C ASP A 185 24.98 13.97 11.55
N ILE A 186 23.84 13.48 12.01
CA ILE A 186 22.51 14.02 11.65
C ILE A 186 22.12 15.20 12.57
N TYR A 187 22.24 15.04 13.88
CA TYR A 187 21.67 15.97 14.86
C TYR A 187 22.72 16.76 15.65
N LYS A 188 24.00 16.43 15.53
CA LYS A 188 25.09 16.96 16.33
C LYS A 188 24.90 16.72 17.85
N LEU A 189 24.30 15.56 18.18
CA LEU A 189 24.08 15.13 19.54
C LEU A 189 25.18 14.15 19.99
N GLU A 190 25.71 14.37 21.15
CA GLU A 190 26.62 13.43 21.82
C GLU A 190 25.81 12.39 22.60
N VAL A 191 26.25 11.14 22.55
CA VAL A 191 25.67 10.05 23.33
C VAL A 191 26.44 9.87 24.61
N SER A 192 25.77 9.99 25.75
CA SER A 192 26.31 9.73 27.06
C SER A 192 25.69 8.49 27.67
N THR A 193 26.49 7.44 27.87
CA THR A 193 26.04 6.19 28.47
C THR A 193 25.92 6.34 29.99
N ILE A 194 24.69 6.16 30.48
CA ILE A 194 24.43 6.19 31.94
C ILE A 194 24.53 4.73 32.44
N PRO A 195 25.44 4.45 33.39
CA PRO A 195 25.60 3.11 33.92
C PRO A 195 24.34 2.65 34.67
N THR A 196 24.06 1.34 34.62
CA THR A 196 22.93 0.76 35.33
C THR A 196 23.08 0.88 36.86
N ASN A 197 21.95 1.11 37.55
CA ASN A 197 21.92 1.21 39.01
C ASN A 197 22.35 -0.11 39.70
N LYS A 198 22.03 -1.26 39.08
CA LYS A 198 22.42 -2.59 39.57
C LYS A 198 23.24 -3.31 38.51
N PRO A 199 24.11 -4.25 38.91
CA PRO A 199 24.80 -5.12 37.94
C PRO A 199 23.81 -5.82 36.99
N ILE A 200 24.23 -5.96 35.74
CA ILE A 200 23.45 -6.69 34.74
C ILE A 200 23.51 -8.18 35.07
N VAL A 201 22.34 -8.79 35.28
CA VAL A 201 22.17 -10.24 35.53
C VAL A 201 21.60 -10.97 34.33
N ARG A 202 21.38 -10.26 33.21
CA ARG A 202 20.87 -10.83 31.96
C ARG A 202 21.96 -11.74 31.35
N ASP A 203 21.55 -12.94 30.98
CA ASP A 203 22.37 -13.91 30.29
C ASP A 203 21.87 -14.02 28.83
N ASP A 204 22.56 -13.35 27.91
CA ASP A 204 22.23 -13.37 26.48
C ASP A 204 22.82 -14.65 25.86
N LYS A 205 21.96 -15.52 25.40
CA LYS A 205 22.34 -16.79 24.78
C LYS A 205 22.48 -16.68 23.28
N GLU A 206 23.31 -17.55 22.71
CA GLU A 206 23.50 -17.67 21.27
C GLU A 206 22.22 -18.15 20.58
N ASP A 207 22.08 -17.78 19.30
CA ASP A 207 20.95 -18.18 18.47
C ASP A 207 20.94 -19.68 18.21
N LEU A 208 19.76 -20.31 18.27
CA LEU A 208 19.56 -21.70 17.95
C LEU A 208 18.98 -21.85 16.54
N ILE A 209 19.73 -22.51 15.67
CA ILE A 209 19.35 -22.71 14.26
C ILE A 209 18.77 -24.10 14.05
N TYR A 210 17.59 -24.18 13.42
CA TYR A 210 16.87 -25.42 13.15
C TYR A 210 16.73 -25.67 11.64
N LYS A 211 16.69 -26.95 11.23
CA LYS A 211 16.51 -27.31 9.82
C LYS A 211 15.11 -27.05 9.30
N THR A 212 14.11 -27.20 10.15
CA THR A 212 12.69 -27.05 9.79
C THR A 212 11.95 -26.12 10.74
N ARG A 213 10.90 -25.47 10.23
CA ARG A 213 10.00 -24.65 11.06
C ARG A 213 9.33 -25.44 12.16
N LYS A 214 8.99 -26.71 11.90
CA LYS A 214 8.36 -27.60 12.88
C LYS A 214 9.30 -27.87 14.07
N GLU A 215 10.55 -28.19 13.82
CA GLU A 215 11.55 -28.37 14.87
C GLU A 215 11.74 -27.11 15.70
N LYS A 216 11.83 -25.94 15.03
CA LYS A 216 11.91 -24.63 15.70
C LYS A 216 10.72 -24.40 16.64
N PHE A 217 9.50 -24.62 16.16
CA PHE A 217 8.30 -24.37 16.98
C PHE A 217 8.19 -25.35 18.15
N ASN A 218 8.50 -26.62 17.97
CA ASN A 218 8.54 -27.58 19.06
C ASN A 218 9.56 -27.16 20.14
N ALA A 219 10.78 -26.78 19.73
CA ALA A 219 11.80 -26.31 20.67
C ALA A 219 11.40 -25.04 21.43
N ILE A 220 10.70 -24.10 20.78
CA ILE A 220 10.16 -22.90 21.42
C ILE A 220 9.12 -23.30 22.49
N ILE A 221 8.22 -24.21 22.17
CA ILE A 221 7.19 -24.68 23.12
C ILE A 221 7.83 -25.38 24.32
N ASP A 222 8.76 -26.31 24.07
CA ASP A 222 9.46 -27.02 25.11
C ASP A 222 10.20 -26.07 26.07
N GLU A 223 10.85 -25.04 25.54
CA GLU A 223 11.55 -24.05 26.37
C GLU A 223 10.58 -23.16 27.16
N ILE A 224 9.44 -22.75 26.56
CA ILE A 224 8.39 -21.99 27.25
C ILE A 224 7.82 -22.82 28.42
N VAL A 225 7.47 -24.06 28.19
CA VAL A 225 6.92 -24.96 29.22
C VAL A 225 7.92 -25.11 30.34
N LYS A 226 9.16 -25.44 30.05
CA LYS A 226 10.24 -25.61 31.03
C LYS A 226 10.46 -24.35 31.89
N LEU A 227 10.47 -23.17 31.28
CA LEU A 227 10.67 -21.92 32.00
C LEU A 227 9.44 -21.57 32.86
N THR A 228 8.24 -21.83 32.36
CA THR A 228 7.00 -21.59 33.09
C THR A 228 6.86 -22.51 34.30
N GLU A 229 7.19 -23.80 34.16
CA GLU A 229 7.24 -24.77 35.26
C GLU A 229 8.28 -24.38 36.32
N ALA A 230 9.38 -23.74 35.90
CA ALA A 230 10.37 -23.16 36.82
C ALA A 230 9.91 -21.83 37.47
N GLY A 231 8.66 -21.41 37.25
CA GLY A 231 8.08 -20.17 37.82
C GLY A 231 8.60 -18.88 37.18
N ARG A 232 9.18 -18.93 35.98
CA ARG A 232 9.68 -17.76 35.25
C ARG A 232 8.62 -17.26 34.24
N PRO A 233 8.26 -15.97 34.24
CA PRO A 233 7.47 -15.39 33.17
C PRO A 233 8.26 -15.37 31.85
N VAL A 234 7.61 -15.72 30.74
CA VAL A 234 8.23 -15.80 29.40
C VAL A 234 7.58 -14.80 28.48
N LEU A 235 8.40 -13.94 27.86
CA LEU A 235 7.96 -13.05 26.78
C LEU A 235 8.42 -13.62 25.43
N VAL A 236 7.46 -13.89 24.55
CA VAL A 236 7.73 -14.45 23.21
C VAL A 236 7.50 -13.38 22.16
N GLY A 237 8.54 -12.99 21.43
CA GLY A 237 8.44 -12.11 20.28
C GLY A 237 8.29 -12.89 18.99
N THR A 238 7.41 -12.44 18.09
CA THR A 238 7.21 -13.02 16.76
C THR A 238 7.32 -11.96 15.68
N THR A 239 7.58 -12.36 14.44
CA THR A 239 7.75 -11.45 13.30
C THR A 239 6.41 -10.95 12.75
N ASN A 240 5.33 -11.72 12.90
CA ASN A 240 3.98 -11.34 12.45
C ASN A 240 2.89 -11.93 13.36
N VAL A 241 1.66 -11.46 13.15
CA VAL A 241 0.49 -11.86 13.95
C VAL A 241 0.15 -13.33 13.73
N GLU A 242 0.24 -13.83 12.51
CA GLU A 242 -0.06 -15.22 12.14
C GLU A 242 0.78 -16.23 12.94
N ILE A 243 2.10 -15.98 13.03
CA ILE A 243 3.00 -16.82 13.85
C ILE A 243 2.66 -16.74 15.33
N SER A 244 2.28 -15.55 15.81
CA SER A 244 1.86 -15.38 17.21
C SER A 244 0.62 -16.19 17.54
N GLU A 245 -0.39 -16.17 16.67
CA GLU A 245 -1.62 -16.95 16.84
C GLU A 245 -1.36 -18.47 16.71
N LEU A 246 -0.49 -18.87 15.79
CA LEU A 246 -0.09 -20.27 15.64
C LEU A 246 0.55 -20.79 16.91
N LEU A 247 1.54 -20.08 17.46
CA LEU A 247 2.20 -20.46 18.72
C LEU A 247 1.23 -20.45 19.90
N SER A 248 0.33 -19.47 19.97
CA SER A 248 -0.71 -19.43 21.00
C SER A 248 -1.62 -20.66 20.94
N ARG A 249 -2.05 -21.06 19.74
CA ARG A 249 -2.85 -22.28 19.57
C ARG A 249 -2.10 -23.55 19.99
N MET A 250 -0.81 -23.64 19.62
CA MET A 250 0.04 -24.80 19.98
C MET A 250 0.30 -24.91 21.49
N LEU A 251 0.33 -23.78 22.22
CA LEU A 251 0.51 -23.73 23.67
C LEU A 251 -0.78 -24.06 24.44
N ASN A 252 -1.96 -23.94 23.81
CA ASN A 252 -3.25 -24.25 24.43
C ASN A 252 -3.71 -25.71 24.25
N ILE A 253 -2.90 -26.56 23.58
CA ILE A 253 -3.12 -27.99 23.42
C ILE A 253 -2.41 -28.74 24.54
#